data_883f377b9d966d1cffc1461035df54d1
#
_entry.id   883f377b9d966d1cffc1461035df54d1
#
_cell.length_a   1.000
_cell.length_b   1.000
_cell.length_c   1.000
_cell.angle_alpha   90.00
_cell.angle_beta   90.00
_cell.angle_gamma   90.00
#
_symmetry.space_group_name_H-M   'P 1'
#
loop_
_entity.id
_entity.type
_entity.pdbx_description
1 polymer ?
#
loop_
_entity_poly.entity_id
_entity_poly.type
_entity_poly.pdbx_seq_one_letter_code
_entity_poly.pdbx_strand_id
1 'polypeptide(L)'
;MIIKAAVEIYGKVINEFLPTPAKCHYTLNLRDLSKVVQGMLMCDTKVIENKEYLIKLYICETYRVFRDRLIDDKDRQKFSEDSHDVIEAYLSLDWELPDFQNVAFGDFDNSEGHYMKLGTVDDLRPKLNDLLAFYNLQNTAMDLVFFEDCVQHLARIARILRQ
;
A
#
# COMPACT_ATOMS: atom_id res chain seq x y z
N MET A 1 -11.73 15.99 3.81
CA MET A 1 -11.98 14.80 4.62
C MET A 1 -10.73 13.94 4.71
N ILE A 2 -10.12 13.46 3.63
CA ILE A 2 -8.87 12.64 3.65
C ILE A 2 -7.72 13.30 4.43
N ILE A 3 -7.49 14.60 4.24
CA ILE A 3 -6.42 15.32 4.98
C ILE A 3 -6.65 15.27 6.50
N LYS A 4 -7.89 15.42 6.97
CA LYS A 4 -8.20 15.32 8.40
C LYS A 4 -7.97 13.90 8.92
N ALA A 5 -8.40 12.88 8.19
CA ALA A 5 -8.11 11.50 8.51
C ALA A 5 -6.60 11.21 8.55
N ALA A 6 -5.83 11.75 7.60
CA ALA A 6 -4.39 11.59 7.56
C ALA A 6 -3.68 12.22 8.78
N VAL A 7 -4.11 13.41 9.21
CA VAL A 7 -3.57 14.07 10.41
C VAL A 7 -3.93 13.29 11.67
N GLU A 8 -5.16 12.77 11.75
CA GLU A 8 -5.61 11.96 12.90
C GLU A 8 -4.86 10.63 13.00
N ILE A 9 -4.73 9.90 11.89
CA ILE A 9 -3.94 8.66 11.85
C ILE A 9 -2.49 8.96 12.25
N TYR A 10 -1.89 10.03 11.71
CA TYR A 10 -0.54 10.41 12.08
C TYR A 10 -0.43 10.74 13.58
N GLY A 11 -1.40 11.44 14.16
CA GLY A 11 -1.46 11.74 15.60
C GLY A 11 -1.49 10.47 16.46
N LYS A 12 -2.31 9.48 16.09
CA LYS A 12 -2.34 8.17 16.77
C LYS A 12 -0.99 7.47 16.65
N VAL A 13 -0.42 7.42 15.45
CA VAL A 13 0.84 6.73 15.16
C VAL A 13 2.00 7.27 16.00
N ILE A 14 2.19 8.58 16.10
CA ILE A 14 3.31 9.16 16.88
C ILE A 14 3.13 9.03 18.38
N ASN A 15 1.91 8.86 18.87
CA ASN A 15 1.63 8.70 20.30
C ASN A 15 1.68 7.23 20.75
N GLU A 16 1.35 6.28 19.88
CA GLU A 16 1.22 4.88 20.24
C GLU A 16 2.43 4.03 19.85
N PHE A 17 3.04 4.31 18.70
CA PHE A 17 4.19 3.54 18.20
C PHE A 17 5.52 4.25 18.51
N LEU A 18 5.90 4.22 19.77
CA LEU A 18 7.12 4.87 20.24
C LEU A 18 8.35 3.99 20.00
N PRO A 19 9.52 4.59 19.70
CA PRO A 19 10.75 3.86 19.55
C PRO A 19 11.18 3.25 20.91
N THR A 20 11.51 1.96 20.86
CA THR A 20 12.11 1.24 22.00
C THR A 20 13.42 0.60 21.54
N PRO A 21 14.28 0.10 22.45
CA PRO A 21 15.52 -0.60 22.04
C PRO A 21 15.30 -1.73 21.05
N ALA A 22 14.19 -2.48 21.16
CA ALA A 22 13.81 -3.55 20.23
C ALA A 22 13.15 -3.03 18.94
N LYS A 23 12.60 -1.82 18.96
CA LYS A 23 11.86 -1.18 17.87
C LYS A 23 12.45 0.21 17.55
N CYS A 24 13.78 0.30 17.46
CA CYS A 24 14.49 1.58 17.30
C CYS A 24 14.15 2.34 16.01
N HIS A 25 13.63 1.65 14.99
CA HIS A 25 13.24 2.24 13.72
C HIS A 25 11.83 2.83 13.69
N TYR A 26 11.07 2.80 14.80
CA TYR A 26 9.77 3.45 14.92
C TYR A 26 9.89 4.99 15.04
N THR A 27 10.83 5.57 14.32
CA THR A 27 11.05 7.02 14.21
C THR A 27 10.14 7.61 13.14
N LEU A 28 8.85 7.70 13.46
CA LEU A 28 7.82 8.23 12.55
C LEU A 28 7.74 9.75 12.65
N ASN A 29 7.67 10.45 11.53
CA ASN A 29 7.72 11.91 11.47
C ASN A 29 6.87 12.49 10.33
N LEU A 30 6.79 13.82 10.25
CA LEU A 30 6.00 14.53 9.23
C LEU A 30 6.44 14.22 7.78
N ARG A 31 7.68 13.81 7.54
CA ARG A 31 8.11 13.38 6.20
C ARG A 31 7.40 12.10 5.77
N ASP A 32 7.09 11.23 6.73
CA ASP A 32 6.35 10.01 6.44
C ASP A 32 4.91 10.34 6.05
N LEU A 33 4.26 11.30 6.71
CA LEU A 33 2.97 11.80 6.26
C LEU A 33 3.03 12.42 4.85
N SER A 34 4.10 13.17 4.55
CA SER A 34 4.32 13.73 3.20
C SER A 34 4.47 12.63 2.14
N LYS A 35 5.08 11.49 2.47
CA LYS A 35 5.19 10.34 1.56
C LYS A 35 3.85 9.71 1.22
N VAL A 36 2.89 9.70 2.15
CA VAL A 36 1.51 9.25 1.87
C VAL A 36 0.89 10.14 0.79
N VAL A 37 0.97 11.47 0.98
CA VAL A 37 0.43 12.43 0.01
C VAL A 37 1.14 12.31 -1.34
N GLN A 38 2.47 12.20 -1.33
CA GLN A 38 3.27 12.02 -2.55
C GLN A 38 2.85 10.75 -3.30
N GLY A 39 2.60 9.64 -2.58
CA GLY A 39 2.11 8.40 -3.16
C GLY A 39 0.73 8.57 -3.83
N MET A 40 -0.17 9.27 -3.19
CA MET A 40 -1.49 9.57 -3.77
C MET A 40 -1.38 10.40 -5.06
N LEU A 41 -0.44 11.35 -5.11
CA LEU A 41 -0.21 12.21 -6.27
C LEU A 41 0.41 11.47 -7.47
N MET A 42 0.88 10.24 -7.31
CA MET A 42 1.36 9.43 -8.42
C MET A 42 0.23 8.88 -9.30
N CYS A 43 -0.96 8.77 -8.75
CA CYS A 43 -2.13 8.33 -9.52
C CYS A 43 -2.62 9.47 -10.40
N ASP A 44 -2.80 9.19 -11.70
CA ASP A 44 -3.39 10.18 -12.61
C ASP A 44 -4.86 10.41 -12.20
N THR A 45 -5.26 11.68 -12.18
CA THR A 45 -6.64 12.07 -11.88
C THR A 45 -7.66 11.47 -12.84
N LYS A 46 -7.24 11.14 -14.06
CA LYS A 46 -8.08 10.47 -15.06
C LYS A 46 -8.46 9.04 -14.70
N VAL A 47 -7.65 8.38 -13.88
CA VAL A 47 -7.85 6.99 -13.44
C VAL A 47 -8.76 6.94 -12.20
N ILE A 48 -8.90 8.05 -11.49
CA ILE A 48 -9.71 8.12 -10.27
C ILE A 48 -11.20 8.20 -10.66
N GLU A 49 -11.86 7.06 -10.66
CA GLU A 49 -13.25 6.94 -11.10
C GLU A 49 -14.24 7.50 -10.07
N ASN A 50 -13.97 7.31 -8.78
CA ASN A 50 -14.90 7.65 -7.71
C ASN A 50 -14.21 7.89 -6.36
N LYS A 51 -15.01 8.31 -5.36
CA LYS A 51 -14.54 8.54 -3.99
C LYS A 51 -13.92 7.27 -3.36
N GLU A 52 -14.51 6.13 -3.61
CA GLU A 52 -14.06 4.85 -3.07
C GLU A 52 -12.65 4.49 -3.58
N TYR A 53 -12.39 4.69 -4.87
CA TYR A 53 -11.07 4.50 -5.46
C TYR A 53 -10.00 5.35 -4.78
N LEU A 54 -10.31 6.64 -4.56
CA LEU A 54 -9.40 7.56 -3.89
C LEU A 54 -9.13 7.16 -2.43
N ILE A 55 -10.11 6.61 -1.74
CA ILE A 55 -9.94 6.12 -0.36
C ILE A 55 -9.10 4.84 -0.36
N LYS A 56 -9.32 3.92 -1.29
CA LYS A 56 -8.47 2.73 -1.46
C LYS A 56 -7.01 3.11 -1.71
N LEU A 57 -6.77 4.09 -2.56
CA LEU A 57 -5.43 4.64 -2.80
C LEU A 57 -4.81 5.21 -1.53
N TYR A 58 -5.58 6.02 -0.79
CA TYR A 58 -5.15 6.59 0.49
C TYR A 58 -4.77 5.51 1.50
N ILE A 59 -5.59 4.46 1.65
CA ILE A 59 -5.32 3.34 2.54
C ILE A 59 -4.05 2.60 2.13
N CYS A 60 -3.90 2.28 0.86
CA CYS A 60 -2.72 1.59 0.34
C CYS A 60 -1.44 2.37 0.65
N GLU A 61 -1.40 3.67 0.37
CA GLU A 61 -0.23 4.50 0.64
C GLU A 61 0.02 4.70 2.14
N THR A 62 -1.03 4.80 2.95
CA THR A 62 -0.93 4.90 4.41
C THR A 62 -0.35 3.60 5.00
N TYR A 63 -0.83 2.44 4.56
CA TYR A 63 -0.31 1.13 4.99
C TYR A 63 1.14 0.95 4.59
N ARG A 64 1.50 1.29 3.36
CA ARG A 64 2.87 1.24 2.87
C ARG A 64 3.84 2.08 3.71
N VAL A 65 3.43 3.26 4.13
CA VAL A 65 4.31 4.18 4.86
C VAL A 65 4.41 3.83 6.35
N PHE A 66 3.32 3.45 6.97
CA PHE A 66 3.25 3.24 8.43
C PHE A 66 3.20 1.76 8.80
N ARG A 67 2.22 1.00 8.30
CA ARG A 67 1.99 -0.39 8.69
C ARG A 67 3.14 -1.33 8.31
N ASP A 68 3.67 -1.19 7.08
CA ASP A 68 4.75 -2.05 6.59
C ASP A 68 6.07 -1.86 7.37
N ARG A 69 6.21 -0.77 8.13
CA ARG A 69 7.37 -0.54 9.01
C ARG A 69 7.23 -1.21 10.36
N LEU A 70 6.03 -1.63 10.74
CA LEU A 70 5.78 -2.28 12.02
C LEU A 70 6.23 -3.74 11.95
N ILE A 71 6.98 -4.18 12.97
CA ILE A 71 7.59 -5.53 13.00
C ILE A 71 6.69 -6.55 13.67
N ASP A 72 5.87 -6.12 14.65
CA ASP A 72 5.01 -7.01 15.40
C ASP A 72 3.61 -7.10 14.79
N ASP A 73 3.04 -8.28 14.75
CA ASP A 73 1.68 -8.47 14.26
C ASP A 73 0.64 -7.77 15.13
N LYS A 74 0.91 -7.66 16.44
CA LYS A 74 0.06 -6.87 17.35
C LYS A 74 0.03 -5.40 16.98
N ASP A 75 1.20 -4.82 16.69
CA ASP A 75 1.29 -3.42 16.27
C ASP A 75 0.61 -3.20 14.91
N ARG A 76 0.80 -4.15 13.96
CA ARG A 76 0.13 -4.10 12.65
C ARG A 76 -1.38 -4.20 12.77
N GLN A 77 -1.87 -5.08 13.63
CA GLN A 77 -3.30 -5.22 13.87
C GLN A 77 -3.87 -3.96 14.51
N LYS A 78 -3.23 -3.45 15.57
CA LYS A 78 -3.65 -2.21 16.23
C LYS A 78 -3.69 -1.03 15.26
N PHE A 79 -2.65 -0.86 14.44
CA PHE A 79 -2.62 0.17 13.41
C PHE A 79 -3.79 0.02 12.41
N SER A 80 -4.12 -1.21 12.02
CA SER A 80 -5.23 -1.48 11.12
C SER A 80 -6.57 -1.11 11.74
N GLU A 81 -6.79 -1.44 13.02
CA GLU A 81 -7.98 -1.07 13.79
C GLU A 81 -8.11 0.46 13.92
N ASP A 82 -7.04 1.13 14.34
CA ASP A 82 -7.00 2.60 14.47
C ASP A 82 -7.25 3.32 13.14
N SER A 83 -6.70 2.78 12.04
CA SER A 83 -6.93 3.32 10.70
C SER A 83 -8.36 3.12 10.25
N HIS A 84 -8.96 1.97 10.55
CA HIS A 84 -10.35 1.66 10.25
C HIS A 84 -11.28 2.66 10.95
N ASP A 85 -11.13 2.84 12.28
CA ASP A 85 -11.95 3.74 13.09
C ASP A 85 -11.91 5.18 12.56
N VAL A 86 -10.71 5.66 12.20
CA VAL A 86 -10.54 7.01 11.64
C VAL A 86 -11.19 7.13 10.26
N ILE A 87 -11.06 6.12 9.41
CA ILE A 87 -11.63 6.14 8.07
C ILE A 87 -13.16 6.09 8.15
N GLU A 88 -13.72 5.25 9.01
CA GLU A 88 -15.15 5.20 9.26
C GLU A 88 -15.68 6.56 9.75
N ALA A 89 -15.04 7.15 10.75
CA ALA A 89 -15.45 8.43 11.34
C ALA A 89 -15.38 9.60 10.35
N TYR A 90 -14.36 9.69 9.50
CA TYR A 90 -14.14 10.84 8.61
C TYR A 90 -14.65 10.65 7.20
N LEU A 91 -14.71 9.41 6.71
CA LEU A 91 -15.01 9.12 5.31
C LEU A 91 -16.33 8.40 5.11
N SER A 92 -16.98 7.97 6.20
CA SER A 92 -18.31 7.32 6.20
C SER A 92 -18.35 6.12 5.24
N LEU A 93 -17.38 5.23 5.38
CA LEU A 93 -17.34 3.97 4.65
C LEU A 93 -17.58 2.83 5.62
N ASP A 94 -18.49 1.97 5.22
CA ASP A 94 -18.83 0.72 5.93
C ASP A 94 -18.01 -0.42 5.31
N TRP A 95 -16.70 -0.41 5.60
CA TRP A 95 -15.78 -1.44 5.13
C TRP A 95 -15.24 -2.25 6.30
N GLU A 96 -15.11 -3.56 6.09
CA GLU A 96 -14.47 -4.44 7.06
C GLU A 96 -12.94 -4.38 6.95
N LEU A 97 -12.23 -4.75 8.04
CA LEU A 97 -10.76 -4.77 8.09
C LEU A 97 -10.09 -5.56 6.93
N PRO A 98 -10.60 -6.72 6.48
CA PRO A 98 -10.04 -7.44 5.34
C PRO A 98 -10.01 -6.63 4.03
N ASP A 99 -11.00 -5.75 3.83
CA ASP A 99 -11.08 -4.90 2.63
C ASP A 99 -9.92 -3.92 2.52
N PHE A 100 -9.36 -3.53 3.67
CA PHE A 100 -8.19 -2.64 3.76
C PHE A 100 -6.88 -3.35 3.43
N GLN A 101 -6.79 -4.65 3.72
CA GLN A 101 -5.53 -5.40 3.61
C GLN A 101 -5.22 -5.83 2.17
N ASN A 102 -6.25 -6.02 1.36
CA ASN A 102 -6.14 -6.56 0.01
C ASN A 102 -6.09 -5.50 -1.10
N VAL A 103 -5.83 -4.25 -0.75
CA VAL A 103 -5.74 -3.16 -1.72
C VAL A 103 -4.30 -2.96 -2.15
N ALA A 104 -4.01 -3.20 -3.41
CA ALA A 104 -2.71 -2.94 -4.00
C ALA A 104 -2.81 -1.96 -5.17
N PHE A 105 -1.80 -1.10 -5.29
CA PHE A 105 -1.62 -0.17 -6.40
C PHE A 105 -0.23 -0.38 -7.00
N GLY A 106 -0.14 -0.26 -8.31
CA GLY A 106 1.11 -0.44 -9.05
C GLY A 106 0.99 0.05 -10.48
N ASP A 107 2.07 -0.07 -11.23
CA ASP A 107 2.20 0.43 -12.60
C ASP A 107 2.56 -0.67 -13.62
N PHE A 108 2.83 -1.87 -13.15
CA PHE A 108 3.31 -2.97 -14.00
C PHE A 108 2.17 -3.76 -14.69
N ASP A 109 0.92 -3.47 -14.35
CA ASP A 109 -0.25 -4.16 -14.90
C ASP A 109 -0.76 -3.54 -16.23
N ASN A 110 -0.24 -2.39 -16.62
CA ASN A 110 -0.68 -1.70 -17.83
C ASN A 110 0.50 -1.25 -18.70
N SER A 111 0.27 -1.23 -20.02
CA SER A 111 1.28 -0.85 -21.01
C SER A 111 1.69 0.63 -20.95
N GLU A 112 0.87 1.48 -20.36
CA GLU A 112 1.10 2.92 -20.25
C GLU A 112 1.90 3.30 -19.01
N GLY A 113 2.11 2.35 -18.08
CA GLY A 113 2.85 2.56 -16.85
C GLY A 113 2.16 3.51 -15.87
N HIS A 114 0.85 3.69 -15.96
CA HIS A 114 0.09 4.48 -14.99
C HIS A 114 0.01 3.77 -13.64
N TYR A 115 0.20 4.55 -12.57
CA TYR A 115 0.00 4.06 -11.21
C TYR A 115 -1.50 3.95 -10.92
N MET A 116 -1.99 2.72 -10.85
CA MET A 116 -3.42 2.43 -10.72
C MET A 116 -3.67 1.23 -9.81
N LYS A 117 -4.93 1.02 -9.44
CA LYS A 117 -5.34 -0.14 -8.66
C LYS A 117 -5.03 -1.42 -9.44
N LEU A 118 -4.30 -2.31 -8.82
CA LEU A 118 -4.02 -3.65 -9.35
C LEU A 118 -5.25 -4.56 -9.18
N GLY A 119 -5.35 -5.54 -10.07
CA GLY A 119 -6.33 -6.62 -9.95
C GLY A 119 -6.06 -7.54 -8.75
N THR A 120 -6.84 -8.60 -8.66
CA THR A 120 -6.61 -9.66 -7.68
C THR A 120 -5.31 -10.42 -8.00
N VAL A 121 -4.80 -11.18 -7.04
CA VAL A 121 -3.61 -12.03 -7.25
C VAL A 121 -3.83 -13.01 -8.40
N ASP A 122 -5.04 -13.52 -8.54
CA ASP A 122 -5.38 -14.45 -9.62
C ASP A 122 -5.39 -13.77 -11.00
N ASP A 123 -5.74 -12.48 -11.05
CA ASP A 123 -5.65 -11.68 -12.28
C ASP A 123 -4.20 -11.31 -12.64
N LEU A 124 -3.36 -11.08 -11.65
CA LEU A 124 -1.98 -10.67 -11.83
C LEU A 124 -1.03 -11.83 -12.13
N ARG A 125 -1.31 -13.02 -11.59
CA ARG A 125 -0.44 -14.20 -11.73
C ARG A 125 -0.16 -14.59 -13.19
N PRO A 126 -1.13 -14.64 -14.10
CA PRO A 126 -0.86 -14.91 -15.51
C PRO A 126 0.09 -13.87 -16.13
N LYS A 127 -0.13 -12.59 -15.89
CA LYS A 127 0.68 -11.49 -16.39
C LYS A 127 2.13 -11.55 -15.88
N LEU A 128 2.29 -11.86 -14.59
CA LEU A 128 3.63 -12.03 -14.00
C LEU A 128 4.35 -13.23 -14.56
N ASN A 129 3.65 -14.33 -14.84
CA ASN A 129 4.22 -15.49 -15.51
C ASN A 129 4.65 -15.16 -16.96
N ASP A 130 3.86 -14.38 -17.69
CA ASP A 130 4.22 -13.94 -19.04
C ASP A 130 5.47 -13.03 -19.02
N LEU A 131 5.55 -12.11 -18.06
CA LEU A 131 6.74 -11.27 -17.86
C LEU A 131 7.97 -12.10 -17.48
N LEU A 132 7.83 -13.10 -16.63
CA LEU A 132 8.90 -14.02 -16.27
C LEU A 132 9.35 -14.85 -17.48
N ALA A 133 8.42 -15.36 -18.26
CA ALA A 133 8.73 -16.10 -19.48
C ALA A 133 9.50 -15.22 -20.47
N PHE A 134 9.06 -13.98 -20.68
CA PHE A 134 9.77 -13.02 -21.53
C PHE A 134 11.18 -12.71 -21.00
N TYR A 135 11.34 -12.51 -19.69
CA TYR A 135 12.65 -12.31 -19.07
C TYR A 135 13.58 -13.52 -19.29
N ASN A 136 13.07 -14.73 -19.12
CA ASN A 136 13.81 -15.97 -19.24
C ASN A 136 14.28 -16.27 -20.70
N LEU A 137 13.67 -15.63 -21.70
CA LEU A 137 14.14 -15.72 -23.08
C LEU A 137 15.48 -15.00 -23.32
N GLN A 138 15.77 -13.98 -22.51
CA GLN A 138 16.92 -13.10 -22.73
C GLN A 138 17.99 -13.18 -21.64
N ASN A 139 17.65 -13.80 -20.51
CA ASN A 139 18.49 -13.85 -19.31
C ASN A 139 18.60 -15.27 -18.76
N THR A 140 19.40 -15.43 -17.71
CA THR A 140 19.47 -16.70 -16.96
C THR A 140 18.08 -17.04 -16.44
N ALA A 141 17.61 -18.24 -16.79
CA ALA A 141 16.26 -18.67 -16.42
C ALA A 141 16.08 -18.71 -14.90
N MET A 142 14.99 -18.15 -14.44
CA MET A 142 14.52 -18.20 -13.06
C MET A 142 13.22 -18.99 -13.01
N ASP A 143 13.07 -19.82 -11.97
CA ASP A 143 11.85 -20.56 -11.68
C ASP A 143 11.21 -19.92 -10.42
N LEU A 144 10.22 -19.06 -10.63
CA LEU A 144 9.55 -18.31 -9.56
C LEU A 144 8.08 -18.69 -9.51
N VAL A 145 7.58 -18.87 -8.28
CA VAL A 145 6.17 -19.10 -8.00
C VAL A 145 5.54 -17.83 -7.42
N PHE A 146 4.52 -17.31 -8.09
CA PHE A 146 3.81 -16.10 -7.65
C PHE A 146 2.63 -16.48 -6.74
N PHE A 147 2.86 -16.43 -5.43
CA PHE A 147 1.83 -16.54 -4.40
C PHE A 147 1.45 -15.15 -3.86
N GLU A 148 0.42 -15.06 -3.05
CA GLU A 148 -0.17 -13.78 -2.64
C GLU A 148 0.84 -12.82 -2.02
N ASP A 149 1.61 -13.24 -1.02
CA ASP A 149 2.61 -12.39 -0.38
C ASP A 149 3.70 -11.94 -1.36
N CYS A 150 4.12 -12.83 -2.29
CA CYS A 150 5.09 -12.51 -3.31
C CYS A 150 4.58 -11.39 -4.24
N VAL A 151 3.33 -11.46 -4.67
CA VAL A 151 2.71 -10.44 -5.52
C VAL A 151 2.61 -9.10 -4.78
N GLN A 152 2.21 -9.13 -3.51
CA GLN A 152 2.18 -7.92 -2.69
C GLN A 152 3.58 -7.29 -2.50
N HIS A 153 4.60 -8.09 -2.25
CA HIS A 153 5.98 -7.61 -2.17
C HIS A 153 6.48 -7.05 -3.50
N LEU A 154 6.18 -7.70 -4.61
CA LEU A 154 6.49 -7.19 -5.95
C LEU A 154 5.88 -5.81 -6.20
N ALA A 155 4.60 -5.63 -5.87
CA ALA A 155 3.94 -4.34 -6.01
C ALA A 155 4.63 -3.23 -5.18
N ARG A 156 5.07 -3.55 -3.95
CA ARG A 156 5.81 -2.62 -3.10
C ARG A 156 7.20 -2.28 -3.65
N ILE A 157 7.93 -3.28 -4.13
CA ILE A 157 9.27 -3.09 -4.72
C ILE A 157 9.16 -2.26 -6.02
N ALA A 158 8.25 -2.61 -6.92
CA ALA A 158 8.00 -1.85 -8.15
C ALA A 158 7.70 -0.37 -7.83
N ARG A 159 6.84 -0.14 -6.82
CA ARG A 159 6.50 1.20 -6.34
C ARG A 159 7.72 1.98 -5.83
N ILE A 160 8.65 1.32 -5.11
CA ILE A 160 9.88 1.97 -4.59
C ILE A 160 10.84 2.31 -5.73
N LEU A 161 11.00 1.41 -6.70
CA LEU A 161 11.92 1.62 -7.82
C LEU A 161 11.47 2.75 -8.75
N ARG A 162 10.19 3.11 -8.72
CA ARG A 162 9.63 4.20 -9.52
C ARG A 162 9.85 5.60 -8.90
N GLN A 163 10.21 5.70 -7.64
CA GLN A 163 10.37 6.98 -6.93
C GLN A 163 11.70 7.69 -7.26
#